data_c286bda03510a6e3530cb5dc2814278c
#
_entry.id   c286bda03510a6e3530cb5dc2814278c
#
_cell.length_a   1.000
_cell.length_b   1.000
_cell.length_c   1.000
_cell.angle_alpha   90.00
_cell.angle_beta   90.00
_cell.angle_gamma   90.00
#
_symmetry.space_group_name_H-M   'P 1'
#
loop_
_entity.id
_entity.type
_entity.pdbx_description
1 polymer ?
#
loop_
_entity_poly.entity_id
_entity_poly.type
_entity_poly.pdbx_seq_one_letter_code
_entity_poly.pdbx_strand_id
1 'polypeptide(L)'
;MKLYPTLSPDLSSWAQRQPLFLTATAGTHTPRINVSPKGLTDTHFAVLSPSQCAYIDRTGSGCETIAHVYENGRLCLMFMSFGQAPRILRLFCKASVVEYDDPRFGALVKRIAAGKREAFDGARAVIVADIWEVQTSCGFAVPRVKRGLYSGREAQNQPGEREREREREGDAGQKQAGFVSGSDHDGEGEGRMADALDELFVFEARPTLDRALEKSANKNTIRSYQRAHNVASLDGLPGLRASRRDVGERLWLGDVRAWIARRACEREAMAVGFVLATLLSLLLRWMGW
;
A
#
# COMPACT_ATOMS: atom_id res chain seq x y z
N MET A 1 11.65 -20.38 4.64
CA MET A 1 11.82 -18.93 4.63
C MET A 1 13.30 -18.59 4.62
N LYS A 2 13.71 -17.59 3.86
CA LYS A 2 15.09 -17.07 3.87
C LYS A 2 15.05 -15.58 4.23
N LEU A 3 15.98 -15.14 5.05
CA LEU A 3 16.13 -13.74 5.48
C LEU A 3 17.41 -13.16 4.87
N TYR A 4 17.37 -11.89 4.50
CA TYR A 4 18.49 -11.15 3.93
C TYR A 4 18.54 -9.75 4.53
N PRO A 5 19.71 -9.17 4.74
CA PRO A 5 19.85 -7.81 5.29
C PRO A 5 19.47 -6.72 4.29
N THR A 6 19.50 -7.02 3.00
CA THR A 6 19.26 -6.07 1.91
C THR A 6 18.57 -6.74 0.73
N LEU A 7 17.99 -5.95 -0.15
CA LEU A 7 17.34 -6.39 -1.37
C LEU A 7 18.39 -6.61 -2.48
N SER A 8 18.50 -7.85 -2.96
CA SER A 8 19.38 -8.16 -4.09
C SER A 8 18.86 -7.55 -5.40
N PRO A 9 19.72 -7.35 -6.42
CA PRO A 9 19.28 -6.88 -7.74
C PRO A 9 18.16 -7.74 -8.35
N ASP A 10 18.23 -9.08 -8.22
CA ASP A 10 17.23 -10.00 -8.73
C ASP A 10 15.88 -9.82 -8.03
N LEU A 11 15.88 -9.72 -6.70
CA LEU A 11 14.66 -9.49 -5.92
C LEU A 11 14.08 -8.10 -6.17
N SER A 12 14.94 -7.09 -6.36
CA SER A 12 14.53 -5.74 -6.73
C SER A 12 13.83 -5.72 -8.08
N SER A 13 14.45 -6.31 -9.10
CA SER A 13 13.87 -6.45 -10.44
C SER A 13 12.56 -7.25 -10.40
N TRP A 14 12.54 -8.35 -9.65
CA TRP A 14 11.33 -9.17 -9.50
C TRP A 14 10.19 -8.40 -8.83
N ALA A 15 10.44 -7.66 -7.73
CA ALA A 15 9.43 -6.88 -7.04
C ALA A 15 8.78 -5.83 -7.94
N GLN A 16 9.59 -5.14 -8.75
CA GLN A 16 9.12 -4.09 -9.65
C GLN A 16 8.30 -4.61 -10.85
N ARG A 17 8.33 -5.92 -11.10
CA ARG A 17 7.51 -6.58 -12.13
C ARG A 17 6.21 -7.19 -11.59
N GLN A 18 5.96 -7.13 -10.28
CA GLN A 18 4.69 -7.63 -9.76
C GLN A 18 3.54 -6.66 -10.06
N PRO A 19 2.32 -7.14 -10.35
CA PRO A 19 1.20 -6.28 -10.71
C PRO A 19 0.71 -5.42 -9.54
N LEU A 20 0.90 -5.91 -8.32
CA LEU A 20 0.52 -5.21 -7.10
C LEU A 20 1.44 -5.58 -5.93
N PHE A 21 1.41 -4.77 -4.92
CA PHE A 21 1.95 -5.09 -3.61
C PHE A 21 0.95 -4.69 -2.51
N LEU A 22 1.11 -5.28 -1.34
CA LEU A 22 0.34 -4.93 -0.16
C LEU A 22 1.21 -4.12 0.79
N THR A 23 0.63 -3.07 1.37
CA THR A 23 1.22 -2.33 2.48
C THR A 23 0.52 -2.75 3.76
N ALA A 24 1.27 -3.23 4.75
CA ALA A 24 0.75 -3.59 6.06
C ALA A 24 1.36 -2.68 7.13
N THR A 25 0.49 -2.07 7.94
CA THR A 25 0.85 -1.18 9.04
C THR A 25 -0.10 -1.36 10.21
N ALA A 26 0.35 -1.01 11.41
CA ALA A 26 -0.50 -0.99 12.60
C ALA A 26 -0.05 0.12 13.52
N GLY A 27 -0.98 0.73 14.22
CA GLY A 27 -0.67 1.59 15.37
C GLY A 27 -0.10 0.76 16.52
N THR A 28 0.56 1.42 17.46
CA THR A 28 1.22 0.73 18.59
C THR A 28 0.20 0.14 19.57
N HIS A 29 -0.87 0.89 19.85
CA HIS A 29 -1.89 0.51 20.84
C HIS A 29 -3.30 0.53 20.26
N THR A 30 -3.43 0.56 18.94
CA THR A 30 -4.73 0.53 18.27
C THR A 30 -5.12 -0.90 17.88
N PRO A 31 -6.42 -1.24 17.90
CA PRO A 31 -6.85 -2.61 17.65
C PRO A 31 -6.78 -3.01 16.18
N ARG A 32 -6.68 -2.04 15.26
CA ARG A 32 -6.78 -2.32 13.82
C ARG A 32 -5.42 -2.51 13.18
N ILE A 33 -5.34 -3.50 12.31
CA ILE A 33 -4.22 -3.71 11.39
C ILE A 33 -4.67 -3.28 10.01
N ASN A 34 -3.94 -2.36 9.41
CA ASN A 34 -4.20 -1.91 8.06
C ASN A 34 -3.44 -2.79 7.06
N VAL A 35 -4.16 -3.28 6.05
CA VAL A 35 -3.58 -3.93 4.87
C VAL A 35 -4.20 -3.33 3.63
N SER A 36 -3.40 -2.66 2.80
CA SER A 36 -3.88 -1.94 1.62
C SER A 36 -3.18 -2.43 0.35
N PRO A 37 -3.92 -2.81 -0.71
CA PRO A 37 -3.33 -3.11 -2.01
C PRO A 37 -2.87 -1.83 -2.70
N LYS A 38 -1.75 -1.91 -3.40
CA LYS A 38 -1.15 -0.86 -4.22
C LYS A 38 -0.76 -1.45 -5.58
N GLY A 39 -1.16 -0.82 -6.65
CA GLY A 39 -0.81 -1.19 -8.03
C GLY A 39 -0.77 0.07 -8.89
N LEU A 40 -0.19 0.06 -10.06
CA LEU A 40 0.77 -0.88 -10.60
C LEU A 40 2.17 -0.56 -10.11
N THR A 41 3.01 -1.57 -9.88
CA THR A 41 4.36 -1.36 -9.34
C THR A 41 5.26 -0.59 -10.28
N ASP A 42 5.10 -0.76 -11.57
CA ASP A 42 5.94 -0.16 -12.61
C ASP A 42 5.89 1.39 -12.63
N THR A 43 4.81 1.99 -12.13
CA THR A 43 4.59 3.45 -12.13
C THR A 43 4.49 4.05 -10.74
N HIS A 44 4.16 3.25 -9.72
CA HIS A 44 3.90 3.76 -8.37
C HIS A 44 4.94 3.32 -7.33
N PHE A 45 5.85 2.41 -7.67
CA PHE A 45 6.86 1.87 -6.77
C PHE A 45 8.25 1.91 -7.41
N ALA A 46 9.28 2.21 -6.63
CA ALA A 46 10.67 2.11 -7.06
C ALA A 46 11.56 1.62 -5.92
N VAL A 47 12.55 0.81 -6.27
CA VAL A 47 13.70 0.51 -5.41
C VAL A 47 14.74 1.60 -5.64
N LEU A 48 15.05 2.37 -4.58
CA LEU A 48 15.97 3.49 -4.63
C LEU A 48 17.42 3.08 -4.37
N SER A 49 17.59 2.04 -3.54
CA SER A 49 18.86 1.41 -3.21
C SER A 49 18.61 -0.01 -2.66
N PRO A 50 19.63 -0.84 -2.43
CA PRO A 50 19.45 -2.16 -1.81
C PRO A 50 18.75 -2.15 -0.45
N SER A 51 18.79 -1.02 0.26
CA SER A 51 18.17 -0.83 1.58
C SER A 51 17.07 0.23 1.61
N GLN A 52 16.60 0.71 0.45
CA GLN A 52 15.56 1.73 0.41
C GLN A 52 14.64 1.58 -0.79
N CYS A 53 13.36 1.71 -0.57
CA CYS A 53 12.35 1.79 -1.62
C CYS A 53 11.36 2.92 -1.33
N ALA A 54 10.55 3.27 -2.31
CA ALA A 54 9.50 4.26 -2.15
C ALA A 54 8.30 3.97 -3.04
N TYR A 55 7.13 4.48 -2.64
CA TYR A 55 5.95 4.43 -3.48
C TYR A 55 5.10 5.70 -3.36
N ILE A 56 4.34 5.98 -4.43
CA ILE A 56 3.42 7.12 -4.49
C ILE A 56 2.10 6.70 -3.84
N ASP A 57 1.69 7.43 -2.81
CA ASP A 57 0.40 7.25 -2.15
C ASP A 57 -0.61 8.28 -2.68
N ARG A 58 -1.71 7.77 -3.24
CA ARG A 58 -2.78 8.58 -3.83
C ARG A 58 -3.91 8.78 -2.84
N THR A 59 -4.65 9.86 -3.01
CA THR A 59 -5.82 10.20 -2.19
C THR A 59 -6.86 9.09 -2.24
N GLY A 60 -7.23 8.59 -1.08
CA GLY A 60 -8.27 7.59 -0.85
C GLY A 60 -9.09 7.94 0.37
N SER A 61 -10.06 7.09 0.71
CA SER A 61 -11.02 7.29 1.80
C SER A 61 -10.41 7.26 3.21
N GLY A 62 -9.17 6.79 3.36
CA GLY A 62 -8.45 6.73 4.64
C GLY A 62 -7.01 7.19 4.51
N CYS A 63 -6.34 7.37 5.63
CA CYS A 63 -4.92 7.71 5.72
C CYS A 63 -4.15 6.81 6.70
N GLU A 64 -4.61 5.58 6.89
CA GLU A 64 -4.11 4.63 7.90
C GLU A 64 -2.59 4.44 7.83
N THR A 65 -2.07 4.16 6.62
CA THR A 65 -0.62 3.99 6.43
C THR A 65 0.15 5.23 6.85
N ILE A 66 -0.30 6.42 6.46
CA ILE A 66 0.34 7.70 6.79
C ILE A 66 0.33 7.92 8.31
N ALA A 67 -0.82 7.72 8.95
CA ALA A 67 -0.99 7.89 10.39
C ALA A 67 -0.11 6.91 11.20
N HIS A 68 -0.07 5.63 10.82
CA HIS A 68 0.77 4.62 11.46
C HIS A 68 2.26 4.91 11.24
N VAL A 69 2.65 5.37 10.03
CA VAL A 69 4.04 5.77 9.76
C VAL A 69 4.45 6.98 10.59
N TYR A 70 3.59 7.97 10.76
CA TYR A 70 3.87 9.09 11.66
C TYR A 70 3.97 8.67 13.12
N GLU A 71 3.16 7.70 13.53
CA GLU A 71 3.17 7.22 14.90
C GLU A 71 4.42 6.40 15.24
N ASN A 72 4.72 5.38 14.44
CA ASN A 72 5.77 4.42 14.79
C ASN A 72 6.69 4.03 13.63
N GLY A 73 6.37 4.38 12.38
CA GLY A 73 7.16 4.12 11.19
C GLY A 73 7.21 2.67 10.75
N ARG A 74 6.53 1.73 11.42
CA ARG A 74 6.56 0.31 11.04
C ARG A 74 5.76 0.08 9.77
N LEU A 75 6.40 -0.54 8.78
CA LEU A 75 5.80 -0.86 7.49
C LEU A 75 6.32 -2.20 7.00
N CYS A 76 5.42 -3.05 6.53
CA CYS A 76 5.77 -4.22 5.73
C CYS A 76 5.18 -4.06 4.33
N LEU A 77 6.03 -4.21 3.31
CA LEU A 77 5.59 -4.33 1.93
C LEU A 77 5.64 -5.80 1.53
N MET A 78 4.55 -6.32 0.98
CA MET A 78 4.49 -7.71 0.53
C MET A 78 4.17 -7.77 -0.95
N PHE A 79 5.04 -8.43 -1.71
CA PHE A 79 4.89 -8.77 -3.12
C PHE A 79 4.62 -10.26 -3.27
N MET A 80 3.83 -10.64 -4.26
CA MET A 80 3.52 -12.04 -4.54
C MET A 80 3.41 -12.27 -6.04
N SER A 81 3.86 -13.45 -6.49
CA SER A 81 3.70 -13.87 -7.89
C SER A 81 2.35 -14.52 -8.10
N PHE A 82 1.71 -14.14 -9.20
CA PHE A 82 0.53 -14.80 -9.76
C PHE A 82 0.87 -15.67 -10.99
N GLY A 83 2.15 -15.72 -11.36
CA GLY A 83 2.68 -16.50 -12.47
C GLY A 83 3.05 -17.93 -12.09
N GLN A 84 3.88 -18.57 -12.92
CA GLN A 84 4.29 -19.96 -12.71
C GLN A 84 5.22 -20.15 -11.53
N ALA A 85 6.19 -19.22 -11.34
CA ALA A 85 7.17 -19.30 -10.25
C ALA A 85 6.58 -18.77 -8.93
N PRO A 86 6.17 -19.64 -8.00
CA PRO A 86 5.53 -19.21 -6.77
C PRO A 86 6.55 -18.53 -5.84
N ARG A 87 6.33 -17.27 -5.52
CA ARG A 87 7.19 -16.50 -4.60
C ARG A 87 6.40 -15.46 -3.84
N ILE A 88 6.73 -15.30 -2.56
CA ILE A 88 6.35 -14.15 -1.74
C ILE A 88 7.62 -13.46 -1.27
N LEU A 89 7.67 -12.14 -1.38
CA LEU A 89 8.72 -11.26 -0.87
C LEU A 89 8.10 -10.30 0.14
N ARG A 90 8.71 -10.18 1.31
CA ARG A 90 8.37 -9.15 2.30
C ARG A 90 9.57 -8.25 2.55
N LEU A 91 9.33 -6.96 2.59
CA LEU A 91 10.29 -5.94 2.97
C LEU A 91 9.83 -5.37 4.31
N PHE A 92 10.61 -5.60 5.37
CA PHE A 92 10.36 -5.00 6.68
C PHE A 92 11.10 -3.67 6.75
N CYS A 93 10.33 -2.60 6.98
CA CYS A 93 10.82 -1.25 6.78
C CYS A 93 10.56 -0.34 7.98
N LYS A 94 11.42 0.67 8.10
CA LYS A 94 11.14 1.91 8.82
C LYS A 94 10.78 2.97 7.79
N ALA A 95 9.55 3.46 7.82
CA ALA A 95 9.04 4.36 6.80
C ALA A 95 8.96 5.82 7.28
N SER A 96 8.98 6.74 6.32
CA SER A 96 8.72 8.16 6.50
C SER A 96 7.77 8.66 5.42
N VAL A 97 7.08 9.78 5.69
CA VAL A 97 6.10 10.39 4.78
C VAL A 97 6.66 11.69 4.23
N VAL A 98 6.68 11.83 2.92
CA VAL A 98 6.98 13.07 2.20
C VAL A 98 5.67 13.54 1.57
N GLU A 99 5.04 14.55 2.16
CA GLU A 99 3.75 15.06 1.67
C GLU A 99 3.94 15.94 0.43
N TYR A 100 2.85 16.18 -0.29
CA TYR A 100 2.85 16.92 -1.56
C TYR A 100 3.38 18.36 -1.47
N ASP A 101 3.37 18.95 -0.29
CA ASP A 101 3.90 20.30 -0.01
C ASP A 101 5.36 20.30 0.49
N ASP A 102 6.00 19.12 0.59
CA ASP A 102 7.43 18.97 0.84
C ASP A 102 8.22 19.25 -0.45
N PRO A 103 9.30 20.08 -0.41
CA PRO A 103 10.13 20.38 -1.57
C PRO A 103 10.69 19.15 -2.30
N ARG A 104 10.88 18.03 -1.60
CA ARG A 104 11.39 16.76 -2.15
C ARG A 104 10.35 15.97 -2.94
N PHE A 105 9.06 16.27 -2.74
CA PHE A 105 7.96 15.47 -3.28
C PHE A 105 8.03 15.32 -4.79
N GLY A 106 8.14 16.43 -5.53
CA GLY A 106 8.15 16.41 -6.99
C GLY A 106 9.31 15.61 -7.59
N ALA A 107 10.51 15.71 -6.98
CA ALA A 107 11.67 14.94 -7.41
C ALA A 107 11.50 13.44 -7.16
N LEU A 108 10.93 13.04 -6.01
CA LEU A 108 10.64 11.66 -5.69
C LEU A 108 9.58 11.06 -6.62
N VAL A 109 8.50 11.78 -6.90
CA VAL A 109 7.45 11.33 -7.84
C VAL A 109 8.05 11.07 -9.22
N LYS A 110 8.86 12.01 -9.76
CA LYS A 110 9.53 11.83 -11.06
C LYS A 110 10.46 10.59 -11.05
N ARG A 111 11.21 10.40 -9.97
CA ARG A 111 12.11 9.25 -9.84
C ARG A 111 11.37 7.93 -9.81
N ILE A 112 10.24 7.86 -9.09
CA ILE A 112 9.42 6.63 -8.99
C ILE A 112 8.73 6.33 -10.31
N ALA A 113 8.15 7.34 -10.95
CA ALA A 113 7.45 7.20 -12.22
C ALA A 113 8.38 6.79 -13.38
N ALA A 114 9.68 7.11 -13.29
CA ALA A 114 10.71 6.75 -14.26
C ALA A 114 10.33 7.08 -15.73
N GLY A 115 9.58 8.17 -15.94
CA GLY A 115 9.10 8.59 -17.28
C GLY A 115 7.93 7.78 -17.85
N LYS A 116 7.44 6.76 -17.14
CA LYS A 116 6.31 5.93 -17.60
C LYS A 116 4.94 6.61 -17.41
N ARG A 117 4.87 7.62 -16.55
CA ARG A 117 3.66 8.38 -16.27
C ARG A 117 4.01 9.84 -15.95
N GLU A 118 3.34 10.77 -16.61
CA GLU A 118 3.61 12.22 -16.45
C GLU A 118 2.84 12.85 -15.29
N ALA A 119 1.60 12.37 -15.03
CA ALA A 119 0.72 12.95 -14.03
C ALA A 119 0.25 11.92 -13.01
N PHE A 120 0.19 12.35 -11.75
CA PHE A 120 -0.36 11.58 -10.64
C PHE A 120 -1.40 12.41 -9.89
N ASP A 121 -2.56 12.62 -10.54
CA ASP A 121 -3.67 13.31 -9.90
C ASP A 121 -4.03 12.67 -8.58
N GLY A 122 -4.20 13.51 -7.57
CA GLY A 122 -4.49 13.05 -6.22
C GLY A 122 -3.32 12.40 -5.49
N ALA A 123 -2.08 12.43 -6.00
CA ALA A 123 -0.92 12.06 -5.21
C ALA A 123 -0.81 12.99 -3.98
N ARG A 124 -0.85 12.42 -2.79
CA ARG A 124 -0.85 13.17 -1.51
C ARG A 124 0.44 13.02 -0.74
N ALA A 125 1.15 11.92 -0.94
CA ALA A 125 2.43 11.66 -0.31
C ALA A 125 3.27 10.66 -1.12
N VAL A 126 4.57 10.68 -0.87
CA VAL A 126 5.48 9.57 -1.15
C VAL A 126 5.84 8.93 0.18
N ILE A 127 5.68 7.62 0.27
CA ILE A 127 6.15 6.84 1.41
C ILE A 127 7.54 6.34 1.07
N VAL A 128 8.54 6.82 1.80
CA VAL A 128 9.93 6.38 1.69
C VAL A 128 10.17 5.35 2.79
N ALA A 129 10.71 4.19 2.43
CA ALA A 129 10.83 3.04 3.31
C ALA A 129 12.28 2.53 3.34
N ASP A 130 12.93 2.68 4.50
CA ASP A 130 14.25 2.12 4.77
C ASP A 130 14.09 0.65 5.16
N ILE A 131 14.64 -0.24 4.32
CA ILE A 131 14.55 -1.69 4.46
C ILE A 131 15.61 -2.15 5.45
N TRP A 132 15.20 -2.78 6.55
CA TRP A 132 16.13 -3.34 7.52
C TRP A 132 16.19 -4.87 7.45
N GLU A 133 15.19 -5.53 6.83
CA GLU A 133 15.18 -6.96 6.60
C GLU A 133 14.32 -7.30 5.39
N VAL A 134 14.77 -8.29 4.64
CA VAL A 134 14.07 -8.85 3.47
C VAL A 134 13.78 -10.32 3.73
N GLN A 135 12.55 -10.77 3.50
CA GLN A 135 12.14 -12.16 3.65
C GLN A 135 11.59 -12.72 2.35
N THR A 136 12.08 -13.89 1.96
CA THR A 136 11.48 -14.66 0.87
C THR A 136 10.85 -15.95 1.39
N SER A 137 9.72 -16.33 0.82
CA SER A 137 9.05 -17.60 1.09
C SER A 137 8.40 -18.15 -0.18
N CYS A 138 8.02 -19.45 -0.15
CA CYS A 138 7.23 -20.04 -1.22
C CYS A 138 5.87 -19.35 -1.31
N GLY A 139 5.34 -19.23 -2.54
CA GLY A 139 4.05 -18.63 -2.82
C GLY A 139 2.97 -19.67 -3.18
N PHE A 140 3.09 -20.92 -2.72
CA PHE A 140 2.21 -22.01 -3.14
C PHE A 140 0.73 -21.79 -2.85
N ALA A 141 0.40 -20.97 -1.86
CA ALA A 141 -0.98 -20.61 -1.56
C ALA A 141 -1.53 -19.47 -2.43
N VAL A 142 -0.67 -18.80 -3.22
CA VAL A 142 -1.10 -17.72 -4.13
C VAL A 142 -1.63 -18.36 -5.42
N PRO A 143 -2.88 -18.09 -5.82
CA PRO A 143 -3.42 -18.64 -7.06
C PRO A 143 -2.73 -18.03 -8.27
N ARG A 144 -2.67 -18.80 -9.37
CA ARG A 144 -2.20 -18.30 -10.66
C ARG A 144 -3.34 -17.63 -11.43
N VAL A 145 -3.03 -16.56 -12.15
CA VAL A 145 -3.98 -15.93 -13.07
C VAL A 145 -3.96 -16.69 -14.39
N LYS A 146 -5.15 -17.08 -14.88
CA LYS A 146 -5.31 -17.65 -16.22
C LYS A 146 -5.41 -16.53 -17.25
N ARG A 147 -4.82 -16.71 -18.43
CA ARG A 147 -5.00 -15.80 -19.57
C ARG A 147 -6.50 -15.59 -19.85
N GLY A 148 -6.93 -14.36 -20.04
CA GLY A 148 -8.27 -14.03 -20.54
C GLY A 148 -9.34 -13.84 -19.47
N LEU A 149 -8.99 -13.32 -18.29
CA LEU A 149 -9.99 -12.89 -17.29
C LEU A 149 -10.94 -11.79 -17.84
N TYR A 150 -10.46 -10.97 -18.80
CA TYR A 150 -11.26 -9.94 -19.48
C TYR A 150 -10.91 -9.92 -20.97
N SER A 151 -11.90 -9.89 -21.85
CA SER A 151 -11.69 -9.47 -23.22
C SER A 151 -11.62 -7.93 -23.22
N GLY A 152 -10.67 -7.35 -23.98
CA GLY A 152 -10.49 -5.88 -24.03
C GLY A 152 -11.72 -5.08 -24.50
N ARG A 153 -12.80 -5.75 -24.94
CA ARG A 153 -14.10 -5.17 -25.28
C ARG A 153 -14.95 -4.86 -24.03
N GLU A 154 -14.78 -5.59 -22.93
CA GLU A 154 -15.55 -5.35 -21.70
C GLU A 154 -15.05 -4.14 -20.91
N ALA A 155 -13.81 -3.71 -21.12
CA ALA A 155 -13.24 -2.52 -20.47
C ALA A 155 -13.87 -1.20 -20.98
N GLN A 156 -14.57 -1.20 -22.10
CA GLN A 156 -15.20 -0.01 -22.70
C GLN A 156 -16.68 0.17 -22.33
N ASN A 157 -17.35 -0.87 -21.81
CA ASN A 157 -18.75 -0.79 -21.44
C ASN A 157 -18.93 -0.13 -20.06
N GLN A 158 -19.45 1.09 -20.06
CA GLN A 158 -19.76 1.88 -18.86
C GLN A 158 -20.97 1.28 -18.12
N PRO A 159 -21.05 1.41 -16.76
CA PRO A 159 -22.19 0.89 -15.97
C PRO A 159 -23.57 1.40 -16.41
N GLY A 160 -23.64 2.53 -17.09
CA GLY A 160 -24.90 3.09 -17.57
C GLY A 160 -25.48 2.46 -18.86
N GLU A 161 -24.70 1.68 -19.60
CA GLU A 161 -25.18 0.98 -20.80
C GLU A 161 -25.73 -0.40 -20.49
N ARG A 162 -25.21 -1.07 -19.46
CA ARG A 162 -25.73 -2.39 -19.03
C ARG A 162 -27.16 -2.34 -18.48
N GLU A 163 -27.59 -1.25 -17.89
CA GLU A 163 -28.97 -1.08 -17.45
C GLU A 163 -29.91 -0.90 -18.64
N ARG A 164 -29.51 -0.18 -19.68
CA ARG A 164 -30.30 0.04 -20.89
C ARG A 164 -30.37 -1.18 -21.81
N GLU A 165 -29.36 -2.06 -21.81
CA GLU A 165 -29.36 -3.33 -22.57
C GLU A 165 -30.17 -4.41 -21.86
N ARG A 166 -30.14 -4.50 -20.52
CA ARG A 166 -31.00 -5.43 -19.77
C ARG A 166 -32.50 -5.13 -19.94
N GLU A 167 -32.87 -3.89 -20.14
CA GLU A 167 -34.26 -3.51 -20.46
C GLU A 167 -34.68 -3.87 -21.89
N ARG A 168 -33.71 -4.09 -22.80
CA ARG A 168 -33.96 -4.50 -24.19
C ARG A 168 -33.89 -6.01 -24.42
N GLU A 169 -33.18 -6.77 -23.61
CA GLU A 169 -32.99 -8.22 -23.72
C GLU A 169 -33.93 -9.05 -22.84
N GLY A 170 -34.88 -8.43 -22.18
CA GLY A 170 -35.93 -9.10 -21.39
C GLY A 170 -36.89 -9.99 -22.18
N ASP A 171 -36.67 -10.20 -23.47
CA ASP A 171 -37.58 -10.98 -24.35
C ASP A 171 -36.86 -11.86 -25.37
N ALA A 172 -35.85 -12.63 -25.00
CA ALA A 172 -35.38 -13.75 -25.88
C ALA A 172 -34.57 -14.82 -25.13
N GLY A 173 -35.23 -15.89 -24.85
CA GLY A 173 -34.82 -17.32 -24.92
C GLY A 173 -33.42 -17.77 -24.49
N GLN A 174 -33.40 -18.60 -23.44
CA GLN A 174 -32.34 -19.53 -23.05
C GLN A 174 -31.63 -20.24 -24.23
N LYS A 175 -30.29 -20.19 -24.25
CA LYS A 175 -29.48 -21.24 -24.90
C LYS A 175 -28.24 -21.57 -24.03
N GLN A 176 -28.06 -22.88 -23.80
CA GLN A 176 -27.03 -23.55 -23.04
C GLN A 176 -25.61 -23.25 -23.57
N ALA A 177 -24.68 -22.96 -22.66
CA ALA A 177 -23.24 -22.95 -22.97
C ALA A 177 -22.65 -24.34 -22.80
N GLY A 178 -22.16 -24.90 -23.89
CA GLY A 178 -21.44 -26.18 -23.93
C GLY A 178 -20.01 -26.04 -23.42
N PHE A 179 -19.60 -26.99 -22.59
CA PHE A 179 -18.25 -27.21 -22.11
C PHE A 179 -17.38 -27.81 -23.21
N VAL A 180 -16.29 -27.15 -23.61
CA VAL A 180 -15.29 -27.71 -24.54
C VAL A 180 -14.04 -28.09 -23.74
N SER A 181 -13.79 -29.40 -23.70
CA SER A 181 -12.56 -30.02 -23.24
C SER A 181 -11.48 -29.86 -24.30
N GLY A 182 -10.35 -29.26 -24.00
CA GLY A 182 -9.17 -29.14 -24.86
C GLY A 182 -8.06 -30.06 -24.36
N SER A 183 -7.62 -30.93 -25.25
CA SER A 183 -6.61 -31.98 -25.11
C SER A 183 -5.19 -31.43 -24.94
N ASP A 184 -4.39 -32.15 -24.15
CA ASP A 184 -2.96 -32.01 -23.95
C ASP A 184 -2.15 -32.16 -25.24
N HIS A 185 -1.22 -31.23 -25.48
CA HIS A 185 -0.10 -31.43 -26.39
C HIS A 185 1.19 -30.96 -25.70
N ASP A 186 2.06 -31.92 -25.43
CA ASP A 186 3.41 -31.77 -24.97
C ASP A 186 4.29 -31.08 -26.02
N GLY A 187 4.96 -29.98 -25.64
CA GLY A 187 5.91 -29.26 -26.51
C GLY A 187 7.03 -28.64 -25.68
N GLU A 188 8.20 -29.30 -25.65
CA GLU A 188 9.41 -28.90 -24.93
C GLU A 188 10.12 -27.63 -25.48
N GLY A 189 9.41 -26.71 -26.12
CA GLY A 189 9.96 -25.45 -26.66
C GLY A 189 9.48 -24.18 -25.98
N GLU A 190 8.46 -24.24 -25.15
CA GLU A 190 7.77 -23.05 -24.61
C GLU A 190 8.33 -22.52 -23.31
N GLY A 191 9.22 -23.23 -22.60
CA GLY A 191 9.70 -22.87 -21.28
C GLY A 191 10.47 -21.55 -21.19
N ARG A 192 11.12 -21.11 -22.28
CA ARG A 192 11.89 -19.86 -22.31
C ARG A 192 11.08 -18.62 -22.68
N MET A 193 9.95 -18.80 -23.35
CA MET A 193 9.08 -17.68 -23.74
C MET A 193 8.03 -17.36 -22.67
N ALA A 194 7.68 -18.32 -21.83
CA ALA A 194 6.71 -18.15 -20.75
C ALA A 194 7.26 -17.30 -19.57
N ASP A 195 8.58 -17.32 -19.34
CA ASP A 195 9.24 -16.46 -18.37
C ASP A 195 9.33 -14.97 -18.81
N ALA A 196 9.11 -14.71 -20.10
CA ALA A 196 9.17 -13.38 -20.69
C ALA A 196 7.81 -12.67 -20.77
N LEU A 197 6.70 -13.34 -20.44
CA LEU A 197 5.42 -12.68 -20.26
C LEU A 197 5.44 -12.00 -18.90
N ASP A 198 5.80 -10.74 -18.92
CA ASP A 198 5.74 -9.84 -17.78
C ASP A 198 4.35 -9.97 -17.13
N GLU A 199 4.29 -10.34 -15.85
CA GLU A 199 3.02 -10.48 -15.12
C GLU A 199 2.18 -9.20 -15.22
N LEU A 200 2.81 -8.05 -15.50
CA LEU A 200 2.14 -6.77 -15.71
C LEU A 200 1.26 -6.74 -16.99
N PHE A 201 1.57 -7.51 -18.04
CA PHE A 201 0.75 -7.51 -19.25
C PHE A 201 -0.63 -8.16 -19.08
N VAL A 202 -0.83 -8.89 -18.00
CA VAL A 202 -2.12 -9.53 -17.66
C VAL A 202 -3.00 -8.60 -16.84
N PHE A 203 -2.42 -7.55 -16.25
CA PHE A 203 -3.10 -6.60 -15.37
C PHE A 203 -3.11 -5.21 -16.01
N GLU A 204 -4.24 -4.54 -15.95
CA GLU A 204 -4.39 -3.16 -16.40
C GLU A 204 -4.73 -2.24 -15.22
N ALA A 205 -4.35 -0.97 -15.33
CA ALA A 205 -4.77 0.05 -14.38
C ALA A 205 -6.29 0.25 -14.46
N ARG A 206 -6.96 0.34 -13.32
CA ARG A 206 -8.39 0.68 -13.30
C ARG A 206 -8.57 2.14 -13.69
N PRO A 207 -9.22 2.42 -14.82
CA PRO A 207 -9.44 3.81 -15.27
C PRO A 207 -10.38 4.59 -14.33
N THR A 208 -11.16 3.88 -13.49
CA THR A 208 -12.12 4.49 -12.56
C THR A 208 -11.46 5.44 -11.57
N LEU A 209 -10.32 5.03 -10.98
CA LEU A 209 -9.61 5.87 -10.01
C LEU A 209 -9.00 7.10 -10.70
N ASP A 210 -8.37 6.91 -11.87
CA ASP A 210 -7.76 7.99 -12.62
C ASP A 210 -8.79 9.04 -13.03
N ARG A 211 -9.91 8.61 -13.63
CA ARG A 211 -11.03 9.49 -14.00
C ARG A 211 -11.64 10.23 -12.81
N ALA A 212 -11.80 9.55 -11.66
CA ALA A 212 -12.35 10.17 -10.46
C ALA A 212 -11.41 11.24 -9.90
N LEU A 213 -10.12 10.97 -9.86
CA LEU A 213 -9.13 11.92 -9.35
C LEU A 213 -8.88 13.07 -10.32
N GLU A 214 -8.82 12.83 -11.63
CA GLU A 214 -8.78 13.86 -12.66
C GLU A 214 -9.99 14.79 -12.57
N LYS A 215 -11.20 14.23 -12.49
CA LYS A 215 -12.42 15.02 -12.28
C LYS A 215 -12.36 15.86 -11.00
N SER A 216 -11.80 15.31 -9.93
CA SER A 216 -11.65 16.01 -8.65
C SER A 216 -10.56 17.08 -8.72
N ALA A 217 -9.48 16.84 -9.47
CA ALA A 217 -8.43 17.81 -9.74
C ALA A 217 -8.99 19.01 -10.53
N ASN A 218 -9.68 18.74 -11.66
CA ASN A 218 -10.30 19.75 -12.49
C ASN A 218 -11.34 20.61 -11.74
N LYS A 219 -12.02 20.03 -10.74
CA LYS A 219 -12.98 20.71 -9.87
C LYS A 219 -12.34 21.35 -8.63
N ASN A 220 -11.03 21.23 -8.42
CA ASN A 220 -10.32 21.66 -7.21
C ASN A 220 -10.90 21.07 -5.90
N THR A 221 -11.50 19.87 -5.96
CA THR A 221 -12.15 19.23 -4.78
C THR A 221 -11.25 18.26 -4.03
N ILE A 222 -10.07 17.91 -4.52
CA ILE A 222 -9.14 16.98 -3.87
C ILE A 222 -8.80 17.44 -2.44
N ARG A 223 -8.50 18.73 -2.25
CA ARG A 223 -8.17 19.28 -0.93
C ARG A 223 -9.34 19.22 0.04
N SER A 224 -10.53 19.53 -0.42
CA SER A 224 -11.74 19.42 0.41
C SER A 224 -11.98 17.98 0.84
N TYR A 225 -11.78 17.02 -0.05
CA TYR A 225 -11.88 15.60 0.26
C TYR A 225 -10.81 15.16 1.28
N GLN A 226 -9.56 15.57 1.10
CA GLN A 226 -8.47 15.27 2.04
C GLN A 226 -8.74 15.85 3.43
N ARG A 227 -9.26 17.09 3.52
CA ARG A 227 -9.67 17.71 4.79
C ARG A 227 -10.77 16.92 5.49
N ALA A 228 -11.71 16.36 4.75
CA ALA A 228 -12.80 15.58 5.32
C ALA A 228 -12.37 14.17 5.77
N HIS A 229 -11.41 13.55 5.05
CA HIS A 229 -11.15 12.11 5.21
C HIS A 229 -9.72 11.74 5.58
N ASN A 230 -8.77 12.68 5.56
CA ASN A 230 -7.36 12.35 5.75
C ASN A 230 -6.68 13.11 6.92
N VAL A 231 -7.43 13.73 7.81
CA VAL A 231 -6.89 14.40 9.01
C VAL A 231 -6.57 13.41 10.13
N ALA A 232 -7.27 12.29 10.19
CA ALA A 232 -7.04 11.24 11.19
C ALA A 232 -7.31 9.85 10.60
N SER A 233 -6.68 8.82 11.19
CA SER A 233 -7.01 7.42 10.93
C SER A 233 -8.33 7.02 11.58
N LEU A 234 -8.84 5.82 11.26
CA LEU A 234 -10.02 5.25 11.92
C LEU A 234 -9.86 5.10 13.44
N ASP A 235 -8.63 4.95 13.91
CA ASP A 235 -8.30 4.84 15.33
C ASP A 235 -7.95 6.21 15.97
N GLY A 236 -8.19 7.31 15.26
CA GLY A 236 -7.95 8.66 15.76
C GLY A 236 -6.47 9.09 15.79
N LEU A 237 -5.57 8.32 15.18
CA LEU A 237 -4.18 8.74 15.06
C LEU A 237 -4.04 9.90 14.06
N PRO A 238 -3.15 10.88 14.33
CA PRO A 238 -2.94 12.02 13.46
C PRO A 238 -2.56 11.60 12.02
N GLY A 239 -3.32 12.07 11.04
CA GLY A 239 -3.14 11.79 9.62
C GLY A 239 -2.28 12.82 8.90
N LEU A 240 -2.67 13.13 7.66
CA LEU A 240 -1.94 14.01 6.73
C LEU A 240 -1.75 15.40 7.34
N ARG A 241 -0.49 15.82 7.52
CA ARG A 241 -0.14 17.09 8.17
C ARG A 241 -0.66 18.30 7.41
N ALA A 242 -0.60 18.26 6.09
CA ALA A 242 -1.15 19.32 5.25
C ALA A 242 -2.66 19.50 5.48
N SER A 243 -3.43 18.40 5.49
CA SER A 243 -4.88 18.45 5.74
C SER A 243 -5.20 18.92 7.17
N ARG A 244 -4.40 18.53 8.14
CA ARG A 244 -4.52 18.98 9.55
C ARG A 244 -4.28 20.49 9.67
N ARG A 245 -3.27 21.03 8.97
CA ARG A 245 -3.04 22.48 8.88
C ARG A 245 -4.22 23.20 8.22
N ASP A 246 -4.73 22.64 7.12
CA ASP A 246 -5.84 23.24 6.36
C ASP A 246 -7.14 23.35 7.19
N VAL A 247 -7.35 22.47 8.19
CA VAL A 247 -8.46 22.57 9.14
C VAL A 247 -8.13 23.41 10.38
N GLY A 248 -6.97 24.07 10.41
CA GLY A 248 -6.54 24.97 11.49
C GLY A 248 -5.94 24.27 12.71
N GLU A 249 -5.58 22.98 12.60
CA GLU A 249 -4.95 22.25 13.71
C GLU A 249 -3.50 22.72 13.94
N ARG A 250 -3.16 22.99 15.18
CA ARG A 250 -1.78 23.20 15.61
C ARG A 250 -1.09 21.85 15.74
N LEU A 251 -0.30 21.47 14.73
CA LEU A 251 0.29 20.13 14.60
C LEU A 251 0.98 19.66 15.86
N TRP A 252 1.80 20.51 16.48
CA TRP A 252 2.54 20.16 17.70
C TRP A 252 1.61 19.78 18.87
N LEU A 253 0.47 20.49 19.03
CA LEU A 253 -0.52 20.15 20.05
C LEU A 253 -1.18 18.80 19.78
N GLY A 254 -1.57 18.54 18.52
CA GLY A 254 -2.15 17.26 18.12
C GLY A 254 -1.16 16.11 18.30
N ASP A 255 0.10 16.33 17.94
CA ASP A 255 1.16 15.32 18.10
C ASP A 255 1.46 15.03 19.57
N VAL A 256 1.49 16.07 20.45
CA VAL A 256 1.64 15.91 21.90
C VAL A 256 0.44 15.16 22.49
N ARG A 257 -0.80 15.51 22.10
CA ARG A 257 -2.00 14.79 22.55
C ARG A 257 -1.94 13.31 22.18
N ALA A 258 -1.57 12.99 20.93
CA ALA A 258 -1.42 11.62 20.47
C ALA A 258 -0.31 10.88 21.23
N TRP A 259 0.81 11.56 21.54
CA TRP A 259 1.88 11.01 22.35
C TRP A 259 1.43 10.70 23.77
N ILE A 260 0.72 11.62 24.45
CA ILE A 260 0.15 11.41 25.79
C ILE A 260 -0.83 10.23 25.77
N ALA A 261 -1.73 10.20 24.79
CA ALA A 261 -2.72 9.11 24.67
C ALA A 261 -2.04 7.73 24.54
N ARG A 262 -0.96 7.62 23.76
CA ARG A 262 -0.16 6.39 23.65
C ARG A 262 0.45 6.00 25.01
N ARG A 263 1.07 6.95 25.72
CA ARG A 263 1.65 6.67 27.04
C ARG A 263 0.58 6.27 28.05
N ALA A 264 -0.60 6.86 27.99
CA ALA A 264 -1.72 6.46 28.83
C ALA A 264 -2.20 5.02 28.59
N CYS A 265 -1.95 4.43 27.42
CA CYS A 265 -2.23 3.00 27.16
C CYS A 265 -1.22 2.06 27.85
N GLU A 266 -0.04 2.56 28.25
CA GLU A 266 1.01 1.79 28.94
C GLU A 266 0.84 1.81 30.47
N ARG A 267 -0.38 1.95 30.98
CA ARG A 267 -0.66 2.16 32.42
C ARG A 267 -0.07 1.07 33.31
N GLU A 268 -0.14 -0.18 32.88
CA GLU A 268 0.42 -1.31 33.66
C GLU A 268 1.95 -1.20 33.74
N ALA A 269 2.62 -0.94 32.63
CA ALA A 269 4.07 -0.74 32.60
C ALA A 269 4.51 0.45 33.44
N MET A 270 3.73 1.56 33.41
CA MET A 270 3.97 2.73 34.24
C MET A 270 3.77 2.42 35.73
N ALA A 271 2.72 1.68 36.08
CA ALA A 271 2.48 1.26 37.47
C ALA A 271 3.59 0.37 38.02
N VAL A 272 4.02 -0.63 37.22
CA VAL A 272 5.15 -1.50 37.56
C VAL A 272 6.43 -0.69 37.72
N GLY A 273 6.73 0.22 36.79
CA GLY A 273 7.90 1.11 36.87
C GLY A 273 7.89 1.99 38.11
N PHE A 274 6.74 2.56 38.50
CA PHE A 274 6.57 3.35 39.70
C PHE A 274 6.82 2.54 40.96
N VAL A 275 6.24 1.32 41.05
CA VAL A 275 6.46 0.42 42.19
C VAL A 275 7.92 0.03 42.31
N LEU A 276 8.59 -0.33 41.21
CA LEU A 276 10.01 -0.66 41.22
C LEU A 276 10.88 0.51 41.63
N ALA A 277 10.61 1.72 41.14
CA ALA A 277 11.33 2.92 41.54
C ALA A 277 11.15 3.24 43.03
N THR A 278 9.94 3.07 43.56
CA THR A 278 9.63 3.28 44.99
C THR A 278 10.37 2.25 45.84
N LEU A 279 10.33 0.97 45.46
CA LEU A 279 11.06 -0.10 46.18
C LEU A 279 12.57 0.17 46.18
N LEU A 280 13.13 0.56 45.03
CA LEU A 280 14.55 0.88 44.90
C LEU A 280 14.91 2.07 45.80
N SER A 281 14.11 3.13 45.84
CA SER A 281 14.30 4.28 46.68
C SER A 281 14.28 3.94 48.19
N LEU A 282 13.35 3.05 48.59
CA LEU A 282 13.28 2.56 49.96
C LEU A 282 14.51 1.73 50.33
N LEU A 283 14.96 0.89 49.40
CA LEU A 283 16.13 0.02 49.57
C LEU A 283 17.42 0.85 49.70
N LEU A 284 17.60 1.89 48.89
CA LEU A 284 18.74 2.82 48.99
C LEU A 284 18.74 3.56 50.32
N ARG A 285 17.58 4.10 50.76
CA ARG A 285 17.46 4.71 52.07
C ARG A 285 17.81 3.76 53.21
N TRP A 286 17.38 2.48 53.10
CA TRP A 286 17.69 1.44 54.11
C TRP A 286 19.20 1.12 54.14
N MET A 287 19.89 1.20 52.98
CA MET A 287 21.34 1.01 52.86
C MET A 287 22.17 2.27 53.26
N GLY A 288 21.51 3.37 53.62
CA GLY A 288 22.20 4.59 54.03
C GLY A 288 22.71 5.48 52.88
N TRP A 289 22.11 5.32 51.74
CA TRP A 289 22.36 6.14 50.54
C TRP A 289 21.26 7.18 50.35
#